data_f3a393f9248b11ea7ff9d71040ca32ff
#
_entry.id   f3a393f9248b11ea7ff9d71040ca32ff
#
_cell.length_a   1.000
_cell.length_b   1.000
_cell.length_c   1.000
_cell.angle_alpha   90.00
_cell.angle_beta   90.00
_cell.angle_gamma   90.00
#
_symmetry.space_group_name_H-M   'P 1'
#
loop_
_entity.id
_entity.type
_entity.pdbx_description
1 polymer ?
#
loop_
_entity_poly.entity_id
_entity_poly.type
_entity_poly.pdbx_seq_one_letter_code
_entity_poly.pdbx_strand_id
1 'polypeptide(L)'
;MITLNKLVVKFMGLLGAAVLVNWGGIVEDKEIEYNEWHSKEHMPERISLRGFLRGLRAVGIPGTDLNHKYFMMYEAERKEVFTSRKYLERLNSPTEWTKEILSNYLSPSRTICSVICSKSIGVGGYLSTIRFLSENIQNNHNVENLKSFVPEILKLNGVTGIHIILGDSSYGQMNTEEKKYRSLQGLNDQIVSQAVIIEGLNYHSLEVAIKIFKNKYSLKESNKLIINYYICQNILTKQDLNN
;
A
#
# COMPACT_ATOMS: atom_id res chain seq x y z
N MET A 1 -9.95 -3.29 46.04
CA MET A 1 -10.61 -2.79 44.80
C MET A 1 -9.56 -2.02 44.03
N ILE A 2 -8.92 -2.68 43.03
CA ILE A 2 -7.85 -2.06 42.23
C ILE A 2 -8.56 -1.35 41.07
N THR A 3 -8.55 -0.03 41.11
CA THR A 3 -9.08 0.79 40.00
C THR A 3 -8.10 0.67 38.84
N LEU A 4 -8.43 -0.14 37.84
CA LEU A 4 -7.73 -0.13 36.55
C LEU A 4 -7.92 1.24 35.92
N ASN A 5 -6.86 2.07 35.93
CA ASN A 5 -6.78 3.24 35.09
C ASN A 5 -7.03 2.78 33.65
N LYS A 6 -8.12 3.25 33.02
CA LYS A 6 -8.36 3.05 31.61
C LYS A 6 -7.17 3.64 30.84
N LEU A 7 -6.27 2.78 30.40
CA LEU A 7 -5.22 3.18 29.47
C LEU A 7 -5.94 3.77 28.24
N VAL A 8 -5.80 5.06 28.02
CA VAL A 8 -6.30 5.70 26.80
C VAL A 8 -5.38 5.22 25.67
N VAL A 9 -5.77 4.15 24.98
CA VAL A 9 -5.05 3.65 23.81
C VAL A 9 -5.11 4.75 22.75
N LYS A 10 -4.02 5.46 22.56
CA LYS A 10 -3.87 6.41 21.47
C LYS A 10 -3.68 5.58 20.19
N PHE A 11 -4.68 5.55 19.32
CA PHE A 11 -4.53 4.94 18.01
C PHE A 11 -3.40 5.65 17.26
N MET A 12 -2.33 4.93 17.00
CA MET A 12 -1.23 5.38 16.16
C MET A 12 -1.50 4.84 14.75
N GLY A 13 -1.84 5.70 13.82
CA GLY A 13 -2.04 5.32 12.43
C GLY A 13 -0.72 5.12 11.66
N LEU A 14 -0.78 5.33 10.36
CA LEU A 14 0.41 5.45 9.53
C LEU A 14 1.30 6.59 10.03
N LEU A 15 2.62 6.44 9.88
CA LEU A 15 3.62 7.36 10.45
C LEU A 15 3.67 8.71 9.74
N GLY A 16 3.19 8.78 8.48
CA GLY A 16 3.28 9.98 7.66
C GLY A 16 1.94 10.45 7.10
N ALA A 17 1.98 11.63 6.46
CA ALA A 17 0.81 12.22 5.79
C ALA A 17 0.63 11.72 4.34
N ALA A 18 1.60 10.96 3.81
CA ALA A 18 1.55 10.42 2.46
C ALA A 18 2.10 9.00 2.39
N VAL A 19 1.62 8.25 1.40
CA VAL A 19 2.10 6.91 1.09
C VAL A 19 2.28 6.75 -0.41
N LEU A 20 3.28 5.96 -0.79
CA LEU A 20 3.40 5.37 -2.10
C LEU A 20 2.96 3.92 -1.98
N VAL A 21 1.93 3.54 -2.72
CA VAL A 21 1.41 2.17 -2.74
C VAL A 21 1.65 1.52 -4.10
N ASN A 22 2.03 0.25 -4.08
CA ASN A 22 2.22 -0.58 -5.25
C ASN A 22 1.47 -1.90 -5.11
N TRP A 23 0.79 -2.28 -6.17
CA TRP A 23 0.30 -3.65 -6.38
C TRP A 23 0.89 -4.16 -7.67
N GLY A 24 1.12 -5.46 -7.75
CA GLY A 24 1.64 -6.08 -8.95
C GLY A 24 2.11 -7.51 -8.68
N GLY A 25 2.72 -8.08 -9.68
CA GLY A 25 3.34 -9.39 -9.64
C GLY A 25 4.70 -9.39 -10.29
N ILE A 26 5.25 -10.57 -10.38
CA ILE A 26 6.51 -10.86 -11.08
C ILE A 26 6.31 -12.18 -11.84
N VAL A 27 7.00 -12.37 -12.96
CA VAL A 27 7.01 -13.66 -13.63
C VAL A 27 7.55 -14.73 -12.70
N GLU A 28 7.01 -15.94 -12.78
CA GLU A 28 7.19 -16.98 -11.77
C GLU A 28 8.66 -17.41 -11.60
N ASP A 29 9.41 -17.52 -12.67
CA ASP A 29 10.83 -17.87 -12.68
C ASP A 29 11.74 -16.80 -12.05
N LYS A 30 11.27 -15.58 -11.90
CA LYS A 30 11.98 -14.45 -11.25
C LYS A 30 11.56 -14.20 -9.81
N GLU A 31 10.65 -14.96 -9.25
CA GLU A 31 10.10 -14.68 -7.93
C GLU A 31 11.12 -14.73 -6.79
N ILE A 32 12.01 -15.73 -6.81
CA ILE A 32 13.05 -15.88 -5.79
C ILE A 32 13.97 -14.64 -5.83
N GLU A 33 14.42 -14.28 -7.02
CA GLU A 33 15.30 -13.15 -7.22
C GLU A 33 14.61 -11.81 -6.85
N TYR A 34 13.35 -11.65 -7.22
CA TYR A 34 12.52 -10.51 -6.82
C TYR A 34 12.42 -10.35 -5.30
N ASN A 35 12.25 -11.45 -4.58
CA ASN A 35 12.20 -11.44 -3.12
C ASN A 35 13.51 -10.94 -2.49
N GLU A 36 14.65 -11.42 -3.00
CA GLU A 36 15.98 -11.00 -2.56
C GLU A 36 16.24 -9.53 -2.90
N TRP A 37 16.01 -9.13 -4.14
CA TRP A 37 16.18 -7.75 -4.59
C TRP A 37 15.34 -6.77 -3.76
N HIS A 38 14.05 -7.08 -3.58
CA HIS A 38 13.16 -6.15 -2.88
C HIS A 38 13.56 -5.96 -1.41
N SER A 39 13.96 -7.03 -0.73
CA SER A 39 14.32 -6.99 0.68
C SER A 39 15.73 -6.49 0.95
N LYS A 40 16.70 -6.76 0.07
CA LYS A 40 18.11 -6.44 0.28
C LYS A 40 18.59 -5.17 -0.41
N GLU A 41 17.93 -4.74 -1.49
CA GLU A 41 18.29 -3.55 -2.23
C GLU A 41 17.15 -2.53 -2.24
N HIS A 42 16.01 -2.85 -2.87
CA HIS A 42 15.00 -1.84 -3.22
C HIS A 42 14.37 -1.16 -1.99
N MET A 43 13.89 -1.93 -1.02
CA MET A 43 13.27 -1.36 0.18
C MET A 43 14.27 -0.59 1.03
N PRO A 44 15.48 -1.10 1.36
CA PRO A 44 16.52 -0.34 2.05
C PRO A 44 16.89 0.96 1.36
N GLU A 45 17.07 0.96 0.05
CA GLU A 45 17.35 2.19 -0.72
C GLU A 45 16.28 3.26 -0.53
N ARG A 46 15.00 2.88 -0.58
CA ARG A 46 13.90 3.84 -0.42
C ARG A 46 13.84 4.38 1.00
N ILE A 47 13.93 3.52 1.99
CA ILE A 47 13.86 3.92 3.41
C ILE A 47 15.07 4.74 3.84
N SER A 48 16.24 4.56 3.23
CA SER A 48 17.42 5.40 3.50
C SER A 48 17.22 6.88 3.13
N LEU A 49 16.33 7.18 2.19
CA LEU A 49 16.10 8.55 1.72
C LEU A 49 15.40 9.40 2.78
N ARG A 50 15.77 10.70 2.80
CA ARG A 50 15.15 11.66 3.74
C ARG A 50 13.65 11.80 3.49
N GLY A 51 12.87 11.74 4.57
CA GLY A 51 11.41 11.90 4.55
C GLY A 51 10.64 10.60 4.36
N PHE A 52 11.30 9.49 3.97
CA PHE A 52 10.72 8.15 4.09
C PHE A 52 10.76 7.72 5.55
N LEU A 53 9.70 7.05 6.02
CA LEU A 53 9.50 6.68 7.41
C LEU A 53 9.48 5.16 7.63
N ARG A 54 8.69 4.45 6.83
CA ARG A 54 8.51 3.00 6.93
C ARG A 54 8.17 2.41 5.56
N GLY A 55 8.72 1.25 5.26
CA GLY A 55 8.33 0.38 4.17
C GLY A 55 7.63 -0.87 4.70
N LEU A 56 6.56 -1.28 4.03
CA LEU A 56 5.85 -2.53 4.28
C LEU A 56 5.76 -3.31 2.98
N ARG A 57 6.01 -4.61 3.05
CA ARG A 57 5.81 -5.56 1.96
C ARG A 57 4.91 -6.69 2.42
N ALA A 58 3.96 -7.06 1.56
CA ALA A 58 3.05 -8.16 1.82
C ALA A 58 2.85 -9.02 0.58
N VAL A 59 2.58 -10.31 0.78
CA VAL A 59 2.29 -11.29 -0.27
C VAL A 59 0.84 -11.74 -0.17
N GLY A 60 0.20 -11.94 -1.33
CA GLY A 60 -1.16 -12.45 -1.43
C GLY A 60 -1.31 -13.81 -0.74
N ILE A 61 -2.46 -14.03 -0.12
CA ILE A 61 -2.80 -15.35 0.40
C ILE A 61 -2.84 -16.40 -0.73
N PRO A 62 -2.74 -17.71 -0.43
CA PRO A 62 -2.86 -18.76 -1.42
C PRO A 62 -4.10 -18.57 -2.32
N GLY A 63 -3.90 -18.68 -3.64
CA GLY A 63 -4.95 -18.43 -4.63
C GLY A 63 -5.09 -16.99 -5.13
N THR A 64 -4.27 -16.06 -4.62
CA THR A 64 -4.19 -14.71 -5.18
C THR A 64 -3.61 -14.76 -6.60
N ASP A 65 -4.25 -14.04 -7.53
CA ASP A 65 -3.77 -13.88 -8.91
C ASP A 65 -2.33 -13.34 -8.93
N LEU A 66 -1.47 -13.91 -9.79
CA LEU A 66 -0.08 -13.49 -9.96
C LEU A 66 0.06 -12.00 -10.26
N ASN A 67 -0.87 -11.41 -11.01
CA ASN A 67 -0.90 -9.99 -11.32
C ASN A 67 -1.08 -9.07 -10.10
N HIS A 68 -1.53 -9.62 -8.98
CA HIS A 68 -1.79 -8.89 -7.74
C HIS A 68 -1.13 -9.55 -6.53
N LYS A 69 -0.11 -10.39 -6.79
CA LYS A 69 0.51 -11.23 -5.76
C LYS A 69 1.20 -10.41 -4.66
N TYR A 70 1.68 -9.22 -4.98
CA TYR A 70 2.41 -8.39 -4.01
C TYR A 70 1.73 -7.05 -3.77
N PHE A 71 1.80 -6.61 -2.52
CA PHE A 71 1.45 -5.27 -2.09
C PHE A 71 2.61 -4.65 -1.33
N MET A 72 2.99 -3.45 -1.73
CA MET A 72 4.03 -2.66 -1.05
C MET A 72 3.49 -1.28 -0.70
N MET A 73 3.87 -0.77 0.47
CA MET A 73 3.53 0.57 0.92
C MET A 73 4.76 1.24 1.52
N TYR A 74 5.06 2.43 1.05
CA TYR A 74 6.12 3.29 1.59
C TYR A 74 5.49 4.52 2.21
N GLU A 75 5.66 4.71 3.49
CA GLU A 75 5.16 5.86 4.22
C GLU A 75 6.18 7.00 4.18
N ALA A 76 5.71 8.21 3.98
CA ALA A 76 6.53 9.40 3.94
C ALA A 76 5.90 10.56 4.73
N GLU A 77 6.74 11.46 5.20
CA GLU A 77 6.30 12.65 5.93
C GLU A 77 5.21 13.43 5.18
N ARG A 78 5.38 13.58 3.86
CA ARG A 78 4.48 14.30 2.95
C ARG A 78 4.69 13.86 1.51
N LYS A 79 3.79 14.25 0.61
CA LYS A 79 3.83 13.83 -0.82
C LYS A 79 5.09 14.30 -1.56
N GLU A 80 5.60 15.48 -1.23
CA GLU A 80 6.77 16.08 -1.88
C GLU A 80 8.05 15.25 -1.70
N VAL A 81 8.07 14.33 -0.73
CA VAL A 81 9.16 13.35 -0.59
C VAL A 81 9.31 12.52 -1.85
N PHE A 82 8.18 12.13 -2.46
CA PHE A 82 8.14 11.31 -3.68
C PHE A 82 8.47 12.08 -4.97
N THR A 83 8.71 13.38 -4.89
CA THR A 83 9.23 14.22 -5.98
C THR A 83 10.53 14.90 -5.62
N SER A 84 11.10 14.57 -4.46
CA SER A 84 12.36 15.14 -4.01
C SER A 84 13.49 14.80 -4.99
N ARG A 85 14.44 15.73 -5.13
CA ARG A 85 15.59 15.57 -6.05
C ARG A 85 16.29 14.23 -5.85
N LYS A 86 16.62 13.86 -4.61
CA LYS A 86 17.31 12.60 -4.31
C LYS A 86 16.49 11.36 -4.67
N TYR A 87 15.19 11.40 -4.48
CA TYR A 87 14.32 10.30 -4.88
C TYR A 87 14.25 10.17 -6.41
N LEU A 88 14.12 11.30 -7.14
CA LEU A 88 14.12 11.30 -8.61
C LEU A 88 15.46 10.87 -9.20
N GLU A 89 16.58 11.31 -8.61
CA GLU A 89 17.93 10.84 -8.98
C GLU A 89 18.00 9.30 -8.87
N ARG A 90 17.44 8.73 -7.80
CA ARG A 90 17.43 7.27 -7.62
C ARG A 90 16.57 6.56 -8.66
N LEU A 91 15.36 7.07 -8.95
CA LEU A 91 14.48 6.50 -9.98
C LEU A 91 15.06 6.57 -11.40
N ASN A 92 15.97 7.53 -11.66
CA ASN A 92 16.60 7.72 -12.95
C ASN A 92 17.99 7.07 -13.06
N SER A 93 18.48 6.44 -11.99
CA SER A 93 19.75 5.71 -11.97
C SER A 93 19.56 4.33 -11.34
N PRO A 94 18.68 3.48 -11.92
CA PRO A 94 18.46 2.13 -11.41
C PRO A 94 19.73 1.28 -11.55
N THR A 95 19.97 0.40 -10.58
CA THR A 95 21.02 -0.62 -10.68
C THR A 95 20.69 -1.62 -11.80
N GLU A 96 21.66 -2.40 -12.23
CA GLU A 96 21.41 -3.49 -13.21
C GLU A 96 20.40 -4.51 -12.65
N TRP A 97 20.49 -4.82 -11.36
CA TRP A 97 19.55 -5.70 -10.69
C TRP A 97 18.11 -5.12 -10.71
N THR A 98 17.98 -3.84 -10.40
CA THR A 98 16.67 -3.14 -10.49
C THR A 98 16.12 -3.18 -11.93
N LYS A 99 16.94 -2.95 -12.96
CA LYS A 99 16.50 -3.01 -14.36
C LYS A 99 16.01 -4.40 -14.74
N GLU A 100 16.75 -5.43 -14.38
CA GLU A 100 16.39 -6.81 -14.64
C GLU A 100 15.06 -7.18 -14.00
N ILE A 101 14.90 -6.91 -12.71
CA ILE A 101 13.67 -7.24 -11.98
C ILE A 101 12.46 -6.47 -12.53
N LEU A 102 12.58 -5.15 -12.73
CA LEU A 102 11.47 -4.34 -13.20
C LEU A 102 11.01 -4.73 -14.62
N SER A 103 11.90 -5.23 -15.46
CA SER A 103 11.56 -5.71 -16.82
C SER A 103 10.65 -6.96 -16.81
N ASN A 104 10.56 -7.65 -15.69
CA ASN A 104 9.76 -8.86 -15.49
C ASN A 104 8.51 -8.62 -14.62
N TYR A 105 8.18 -7.36 -14.34
CA TYR A 105 7.07 -6.99 -13.48
C TYR A 105 5.72 -7.18 -14.19
N LEU A 106 4.72 -7.69 -13.47
CA LEU A 106 3.38 -7.96 -13.99
C LEU A 106 2.37 -6.94 -13.42
N SER A 107 1.52 -6.42 -14.30
CA SER A 107 0.37 -5.56 -13.94
C SER A 107 0.66 -4.47 -12.91
N PRO A 108 1.65 -3.60 -13.16
CA PRO A 108 2.04 -2.58 -12.19
C PRO A 108 0.88 -1.64 -11.88
N SER A 109 0.64 -1.40 -10.60
CA SER A 109 -0.29 -0.39 -10.10
C SER A 109 0.40 0.42 -9.03
N ARG A 110 0.92 1.59 -9.40
CA ARG A 110 1.72 2.45 -8.53
C ARG A 110 1.07 3.82 -8.39
N THR A 111 0.74 4.20 -7.14
CA THR A 111 0.07 5.48 -6.88
C THR A 111 0.64 6.15 -5.65
N ILE A 112 0.89 7.46 -5.74
CA ILE A 112 1.20 8.31 -4.61
C ILE A 112 -0.12 8.83 -4.04
N CYS A 113 -0.32 8.68 -2.74
CA CYS A 113 -1.58 8.98 -2.07
C CYS A 113 -1.36 9.89 -0.86
N SER A 114 -2.35 10.73 -0.59
CA SER A 114 -2.51 11.40 0.70
C SER A 114 -3.19 10.46 1.70
N VAL A 115 -2.76 10.48 2.94
CA VAL A 115 -3.44 9.78 4.04
C VAL A 115 -4.60 10.63 4.53
N ILE A 116 -5.82 10.17 4.32
CA ILE A 116 -7.04 10.92 4.65
C ILE A 116 -7.59 10.56 6.03
N CYS A 117 -7.49 9.28 6.38
CA CYS A 117 -7.82 8.76 7.69
C CYS A 117 -6.92 7.57 7.97
N SER A 118 -6.38 7.50 9.18
CA SER A 118 -5.54 6.40 9.59
C SER A 118 -5.68 6.16 11.08
N LYS A 119 -6.07 4.96 11.46
CA LYS A 119 -6.22 4.53 12.86
C LYS A 119 -5.81 3.08 12.99
N SER A 120 -4.79 2.80 13.78
CA SER A 120 -4.36 1.43 14.08
C SER A 120 -3.75 1.30 15.47
N ILE A 121 -3.68 0.07 15.96
CA ILE A 121 -2.95 -0.36 17.15
C ILE A 121 -1.83 -1.28 16.65
N GLY A 122 -0.72 -0.67 16.27
CA GLY A 122 0.39 -1.40 15.63
C GLY A 122 0.09 -1.77 14.16
N VAL A 123 0.89 -2.67 13.60
CA VAL A 123 0.74 -3.21 12.24
C VAL A 123 0.20 -4.63 12.33
N GLY A 124 -0.88 -4.92 11.61
CA GLY A 124 -1.45 -6.25 11.54
C GLY A 124 -0.60 -7.21 10.70
N GLY A 125 -0.58 -8.50 11.07
CA GLY A 125 0.08 -9.54 10.27
C GLY A 125 -0.64 -9.87 8.97
N TYR A 126 -1.93 -9.53 8.87
CA TYR A 126 -2.76 -9.68 7.69
C TYR A 126 -3.30 -8.33 7.24
N LEU A 127 -3.42 -8.15 5.92
CA LEU A 127 -3.96 -6.93 5.33
C LEU A 127 -5.01 -7.27 4.28
N SER A 128 -6.02 -6.42 4.15
CA SER A 128 -6.89 -6.40 3.00
C SER A 128 -6.84 -5.02 2.36
N THR A 129 -6.79 -4.97 1.03
CA THR A 129 -6.85 -3.72 0.28
C THR A 129 -8.10 -3.69 -0.59
N ILE A 130 -8.83 -2.58 -0.53
CA ILE A 130 -9.97 -2.28 -1.39
C ILE A 130 -9.52 -1.12 -2.28
N ARG A 131 -9.32 -1.38 -3.57
CA ARG A 131 -8.89 -0.37 -4.55
C ARG A 131 -10.06 0.09 -5.38
N PHE A 132 -10.21 1.40 -5.51
CA PHE A 132 -11.18 2.04 -6.39
C PHE A 132 -10.44 2.49 -7.65
N LEU A 133 -10.75 1.82 -8.75
CA LEU A 133 -10.21 2.17 -10.05
C LEU A 133 -11.20 3.09 -10.72
N SER A 134 -10.81 4.33 -10.93
CA SER A 134 -11.60 5.29 -11.67
C SER A 134 -10.78 5.80 -12.85
N GLU A 135 -11.33 5.73 -14.03
CA GLU A 135 -10.82 6.45 -15.20
C GLU A 135 -11.04 7.97 -15.04
N ASN A 136 -11.97 8.36 -14.16
CA ASN A 136 -12.28 9.74 -13.83
C ASN A 136 -12.04 10.03 -12.34
N ILE A 137 -10.88 10.56 -12.01
CA ILE A 137 -10.47 10.98 -10.66
C ILE A 137 -11.39 12.07 -10.07
N GLN A 138 -12.21 12.73 -10.89
CA GLN A 138 -13.15 13.78 -10.46
C GLN A 138 -14.34 13.27 -9.64
N ASN A 139 -14.63 11.97 -9.67
CA ASN A 139 -15.60 11.38 -8.75
C ASN A 139 -14.90 11.07 -7.41
N ASN A 140 -14.71 12.08 -6.58
CA ASN A 140 -14.46 11.92 -5.15
C ASN A 140 -15.59 11.09 -4.57
N HIS A 141 -15.50 9.75 -4.69
CA HIS A 141 -16.43 8.85 -4.03
C HIS A 141 -16.34 9.12 -2.55
N ASN A 142 -17.24 9.94 -2.15
CA ASN A 142 -17.63 10.30 -0.81
C ASN A 142 -16.65 9.82 0.28
N VAL A 143 -15.49 10.48 0.38
CA VAL A 143 -14.48 10.22 1.42
C VAL A 143 -15.11 10.20 2.80
N GLU A 144 -16.10 11.06 3.04
CA GLU A 144 -16.84 11.12 4.29
C GLU A 144 -17.67 9.83 4.51
N ASN A 145 -18.23 9.24 3.45
CA ASN A 145 -18.87 7.94 3.54
C ASN A 145 -17.87 6.85 3.95
N LEU A 146 -16.68 6.82 3.33
CA LEU A 146 -15.63 5.87 3.73
C LEU A 146 -15.20 6.08 5.19
N LYS A 147 -15.04 7.32 5.64
CA LYS A 147 -14.70 7.63 7.04
C LYS A 147 -15.78 7.15 8.02
N SER A 148 -17.05 7.15 7.61
CA SER A 148 -18.15 6.71 8.47
C SER A 148 -18.07 5.23 8.85
N PHE A 149 -17.39 4.39 8.04
CA PHE A 149 -17.18 2.97 8.34
C PHE A 149 -16.08 2.72 9.38
N VAL A 150 -15.15 3.65 9.55
CA VAL A 150 -13.96 3.46 10.39
C VAL A 150 -14.30 3.02 11.82
N PRO A 151 -15.25 3.66 12.55
CA PRO A 151 -15.55 3.26 13.92
C PRO A 151 -16.15 1.85 14.04
N GLU A 152 -16.88 1.41 13.02
CA GLU A 152 -17.51 0.08 13.01
C GLU A 152 -16.47 -1.01 12.72
N ILE A 153 -15.64 -0.80 11.72
CA ILE A 153 -14.57 -1.74 11.35
C ILE A 153 -13.60 -1.93 12.51
N LEU A 154 -13.22 -0.86 13.22
CA LEU A 154 -12.31 -0.93 14.37
C LEU A 154 -12.88 -1.65 15.59
N LYS A 155 -14.20 -1.87 15.66
CA LYS A 155 -14.84 -2.63 16.74
C LYS A 155 -14.82 -4.15 16.50
N LEU A 156 -14.46 -4.57 15.29
CA LEU A 156 -14.45 -6.00 14.96
C LEU A 156 -13.28 -6.70 15.66
N ASN A 157 -13.57 -7.88 16.19
CA ASN A 157 -12.55 -8.70 16.82
C ASN A 157 -11.46 -9.07 15.79
N GLY A 158 -10.20 -8.87 16.18
CA GLY A 158 -9.05 -9.18 15.35
C GLY A 158 -8.70 -8.13 14.29
N VAL A 159 -9.48 -7.05 14.12
CA VAL A 159 -9.07 -5.90 13.32
C VAL A 159 -8.17 -5.00 14.16
N THR A 160 -6.99 -4.67 13.63
CA THR A 160 -5.99 -3.84 14.31
C THR A 160 -5.90 -2.43 13.74
N GLY A 161 -6.31 -2.22 12.49
CA GLY A 161 -6.22 -0.92 11.85
C GLY A 161 -7.07 -0.76 10.60
N ILE A 162 -7.31 0.50 10.25
CA ILE A 162 -7.93 0.90 8.99
C ILE A 162 -7.35 2.22 8.52
N HIS A 163 -7.01 2.30 7.23
CA HIS A 163 -6.44 3.47 6.58
C HIS A 163 -7.21 3.78 5.30
N ILE A 164 -7.52 5.05 5.10
CA ILE A 164 -8.14 5.57 3.87
C ILE A 164 -7.13 6.50 3.21
N ILE A 165 -6.77 6.19 1.97
CA ILE A 165 -5.81 6.94 1.18
C ILE A 165 -6.45 7.43 -0.12
N LEU A 166 -6.07 8.62 -0.55
CA LEU A 166 -6.56 9.27 -1.76
C LEU A 166 -5.42 9.44 -2.75
N GLY A 167 -5.56 8.85 -3.92
CA GLY A 167 -4.58 8.91 -5.00
C GLY A 167 -4.47 10.32 -5.59
N ASP A 168 -3.25 10.66 -6.00
CA ASP A 168 -2.94 11.93 -6.66
C ASP A 168 -2.35 11.65 -8.05
N SER A 169 -3.15 11.84 -9.09
CA SER A 169 -2.76 11.57 -10.47
C SER A 169 -1.63 12.48 -10.97
N SER A 170 -1.50 13.68 -10.41
CA SER A 170 -0.47 14.64 -10.83
C SER A 170 0.94 14.15 -10.53
N TYR A 171 1.11 13.32 -9.49
CA TYR A 171 2.38 12.72 -9.11
C TYR A 171 2.73 11.43 -9.89
N GLY A 172 1.75 10.79 -10.54
CA GLY A 172 1.93 9.52 -11.25
C GLY A 172 2.51 9.63 -12.67
N GLN A 173 2.60 10.85 -13.22
CA GLN A 173 2.94 11.07 -14.64
C GLN A 173 4.43 11.24 -14.91
N MET A 174 5.29 11.17 -13.89
CA MET A 174 6.73 11.36 -14.10
C MET A 174 7.32 10.20 -14.92
N ASN A 175 7.94 10.55 -16.04
CA ASN A 175 8.71 9.62 -16.85
C ASN A 175 10.09 9.43 -16.19
N THR A 176 10.32 8.26 -15.61
CA THR A 176 11.58 7.88 -14.98
C THR A 176 12.13 6.61 -15.62
N GLU A 177 13.44 6.36 -15.49
CA GLU A 177 14.04 5.15 -16.03
C GLU A 177 13.42 3.89 -15.42
N GLU A 178 13.18 3.83 -14.10
CA GLU A 178 12.49 2.69 -13.48
C GLU A 178 11.08 2.46 -14.09
N LYS A 179 10.34 3.54 -14.41
CA LYS A 179 9.03 3.41 -15.07
C LYS A 179 9.14 2.79 -16.46
N LYS A 180 10.17 3.15 -17.24
CA LYS A 180 10.40 2.57 -18.57
C LYS A 180 10.60 1.06 -18.48
N TYR A 181 11.49 0.59 -17.57
CA TYR A 181 11.72 -0.84 -17.38
C TYR A 181 10.45 -1.57 -16.93
N ARG A 182 9.71 -1.02 -15.96
CA ARG A 182 8.47 -1.61 -15.47
C ARG A 182 7.37 -1.69 -16.55
N SER A 183 7.41 -0.84 -17.57
CA SER A 183 6.43 -0.80 -18.66
C SER A 183 6.83 -1.64 -19.87
N LEU A 184 7.97 -2.34 -19.84
CA LEU A 184 8.47 -3.15 -20.98
C LEU A 184 7.53 -4.29 -21.35
N GLN A 185 6.71 -4.79 -20.43
CA GLN A 185 5.67 -5.78 -20.69
C GLN A 185 4.40 -5.17 -21.37
N GLY A 186 4.48 -3.92 -21.83
CA GLY A 186 3.38 -3.25 -22.54
C GLY A 186 2.26 -2.75 -21.63
N LEU A 187 2.43 -2.80 -20.32
CA LEU A 187 1.42 -2.40 -19.35
C LEU A 187 1.81 -1.05 -18.70
N ASN A 188 0.89 -0.10 -18.77
CA ASN A 188 1.02 1.16 -18.02
C ASN A 188 0.65 0.96 -16.55
N ASP A 189 1.24 1.77 -15.66
CA ASP A 189 0.87 1.80 -14.24
C ASP A 189 -0.64 2.08 -14.10
N GLN A 190 -1.37 1.17 -13.47
CA GLN A 190 -2.75 1.38 -13.10
C GLN A 190 -2.82 2.34 -11.91
N ILE A 191 -3.54 3.44 -12.06
CA ILE A 191 -3.68 4.45 -11.00
C ILE A 191 -4.94 4.17 -10.18
N VAL A 192 -4.78 4.21 -8.87
CA VAL A 192 -5.86 4.04 -7.91
C VAL A 192 -6.35 5.42 -7.48
N SER A 193 -7.64 5.72 -7.64
CA SER A 193 -8.20 6.99 -7.20
C SER A 193 -8.26 7.09 -5.67
N GLN A 194 -8.60 6.00 -5.01
CA GLN A 194 -8.59 5.87 -3.56
C GLN A 194 -8.46 4.39 -3.16
N ALA A 195 -7.98 4.14 -1.96
CA ALA A 195 -7.99 2.79 -1.40
C ALA A 195 -8.31 2.81 0.10
N VAL A 196 -8.89 1.69 0.56
CA VAL A 196 -9.02 1.37 1.98
C VAL A 196 -8.11 0.19 2.26
N ILE A 197 -7.26 0.32 3.29
CA ILE A 197 -6.38 -0.74 3.79
C ILE A 197 -6.89 -1.10 5.17
N ILE A 198 -7.19 -2.37 5.40
CA ILE A 198 -7.63 -2.91 6.69
C ILE A 198 -6.56 -3.88 7.18
N GLU A 199 -6.12 -3.71 8.40
CA GLU A 199 -5.14 -4.56 9.07
C GLU A 199 -5.80 -5.45 10.11
N GLY A 200 -5.32 -6.67 10.26
CA GLY A 200 -5.87 -7.62 11.23
C GLY A 200 -4.88 -8.68 11.68
N LEU A 201 -5.28 -9.41 12.72
CA LEU A 201 -4.50 -10.50 13.31
C LEU A 201 -4.61 -11.80 12.50
N ASN A 202 -5.67 -11.95 11.71
CA ASN A 202 -5.93 -13.15 10.92
C ASN A 202 -6.82 -12.84 9.70
N TYR A 203 -6.87 -13.78 8.76
CA TYR A 203 -7.64 -13.66 7.54
C TYR A 203 -9.15 -13.52 7.81
N HIS A 204 -9.71 -14.30 8.75
CA HIS A 204 -11.14 -14.30 9.04
C HIS A 204 -11.66 -12.93 9.48
N SER A 205 -10.94 -12.21 10.34
CA SER A 205 -11.32 -10.85 10.74
C SER A 205 -11.42 -9.89 9.56
N LEU A 206 -10.55 -10.05 8.58
CA LEU A 206 -10.58 -9.24 7.35
C LEU A 206 -11.76 -9.60 6.45
N GLU A 207 -12.11 -10.90 6.34
CA GLU A 207 -13.30 -11.33 5.59
C GLU A 207 -14.59 -10.71 6.17
N VAL A 208 -14.72 -10.73 7.50
CA VAL A 208 -15.85 -10.10 8.20
C VAL A 208 -15.89 -8.59 7.91
N ALA A 209 -14.76 -7.90 8.01
CA ALA A 209 -14.65 -6.48 7.72
C ALA A 209 -15.05 -6.15 6.28
N ILE A 210 -14.57 -6.92 5.31
CA ILE A 210 -14.90 -6.77 3.89
C ILE A 210 -16.38 -7.05 3.62
N LYS A 211 -16.96 -8.04 4.26
CA LYS A 211 -18.41 -8.34 4.12
C LYS A 211 -19.25 -7.16 4.60
N ILE A 212 -18.93 -6.58 5.75
CA ILE A 212 -19.61 -5.38 6.27
C ILE A 212 -19.45 -4.21 5.31
N PHE A 213 -18.22 -3.98 4.82
CA PHE A 213 -17.95 -2.95 3.85
C PHE A 213 -18.81 -3.11 2.58
N LYS A 214 -18.83 -4.30 1.98
CA LYS A 214 -19.63 -4.59 0.77
C LYS A 214 -21.12 -4.37 0.98
N ASN A 215 -21.66 -4.76 2.13
CA ASN A 215 -23.09 -4.64 2.44
C ASN A 215 -23.53 -3.18 2.59
N LYS A 216 -22.66 -2.33 3.14
CA LYS A 216 -22.99 -0.91 3.40
C LYS A 216 -22.60 0.02 2.26
N TYR A 217 -21.55 -0.32 1.56
CA TYR A 217 -21.10 0.45 0.41
C TYR A 217 -21.89 -0.02 -0.81
N SER A 218 -23.02 0.65 -1.10
CA SER A 218 -23.82 0.39 -2.30
C SER A 218 -22.95 0.59 -3.54
N LEU A 219 -22.45 -0.51 -4.07
CA LEU A 219 -21.65 -0.54 -5.29
C LEU A 219 -22.61 -0.27 -6.45
N LYS A 220 -22.59 0.94 -6.99
CA LYS A 220 -23.12 1.15 -8.34
C LYS A 220 -22.20 0.38 -9.29
N GLU A 221 -22.76 -0.37 -10.23
CA GLU A 221 -22.07 -1.27 -11.16
C GLU A 221 -20.92 -0.62 -11.96
N SER A 222 -20.87 0.71 -11.99
CA SER A 222 -19.82 1.48 -12.67
C SER A 222 -18.48 1.53 -11.93
N ASN A 223 -18.40 1.09 -10.65
CA ASN A 223 -17.18 1.18 -9.85
C ASN A 223 -16.45 -0.15 -9.83
N LYS A 224 -15.40 -0.28 -10.64
CA LYS A 224 -14.49 -1.43 -10.56
C LYS A 224 -13.75 -1.38 -9.24
N LEU A 225 -14.12 -2.28 -8.31
CA LEU A 225 -13.38 -2.54 -7.09
C LEU A 225 -12.49 -3.76 -7.26
N ILE A 226 -11.26 -3.64 -6.78
CA ILE A 226 -10.37 -4.79 -6.62
C ILE A 226 -10.12 -4.97 -5.12
N ILE A 227 -10.42 -6.17 -4.62
CA ILE A 227 -10.23 -6.54 -3.23
C ILE A 227 -9.25 -7.70 -3.17
N ASN A 228 -8.17 -7.52 -2.43
CA ASN A 228 -7.16 -8.55 -2.22
C ASN A 228 -6.83 -8.68 -0.74
N TYR A 229 -6.30 -9.85 -0.36
CA TYR A 229 -5.86 -10.19 0.99
C TYR A 229 -4.39 -10.58 0.96
N TYR A 230 -3.64 -10.14 1.96
CA TYR A 230 -2.19 -10.29 2.02
C TYR A 230 -1.73 -10.71 3.41
N ILE A 231 -0.56 -11.33 3.44
CA ILE A 231 0.22 -11.61 4.65
C ILE A 231 1.42 -10.67 4.64
N CYS A 232 1.63 -9.94 5.72
CA CYS A 232 2.80 -9.08 5.88
C CYS A 232 4.07 -9.94 5.92
N GLN A 233 5.03 -9.63 5.04
CA GLN A 233 6.31 -10.36 4.96
C GLN A 233 7.46 -9.59 5.59
N ASN A 234 7.50 -8.28 5.38
CA ASN A 234 8.61 -7.46 5.82
C ASN A 234 8.13 -6.04 6.14
N ILE A 235 8.69 -5.48 7.20
CA ILE A 235 8.55 -4.08 7.60
C ILE A 235 9.95 -3.56 7.87
N LEU A 236 10.28 -2.41 7.28
CA LEU A 236 11.57 -1.77 7.46
C LEU A 236 11.38 -0.30 7.83
N THR A 237 12.07 0.15 8.86
CA THR A 237 12.12 1.54 9.29
C THR A 237 13.54 2.10 9.17
N LYS A 238 13.70 3.42 9.32
CA LYS A 238 15.05 4.00 9.35
C LYS A 238 15.92 3.51 10.50
N GLN A 239 15.30 3.15 11.61
CA GLN A 239 16.06 2.66 12.77
C GLN A 239 16.73 1.32 12.46
N ASP A 240 16.08 0.48 11.65
CA ASP A 240 16.60 -0.83 11.25
C ASP A 240 17.82 -0.73 10.31
N LEU A 241 18.01 0.40 9.63
CA LEU A 241 19.15 0.64 8.74
C LEU A 241 20.41 1.15 9.46
N ASN A 242 20.29 1.58 10.70
CA ASN A 242 21.38 2.17 11.48
C ASN A 242 22.02 1.16 12.46
N ASN A 243 21.61 -0.10 12.39
CA ASN A 243 22.18 -1.24 13.10
C ASN A 243 23.03 -2.05 12.12
#